data_23c90369b4f1d53f52492c87a994b75b
#
_entry.id   23c90369b4f1d53f52492c87a994b75b
#
_cell.length_a   1.000
_cell.length_b   1.000
_cell.length_c   1.000
_cell.angle_alpha   90.00
_cell.angle_beta   90.00
_cell.angle_gamma   90.00
#
_symmetry.space_group_name_H-M   'P 1'
#
loop_
_entity.id
_entity.type
_entity.pdbx_description
1 polymer ?
#
loop_
_entity_poly.entity_id
_entity_poly.type
_entity_poly.pdbx_seq_one_letter_code
_entity_poly.pdbx_strand_id
1 'polypeptide(L)'
;MALAAQNTSRIKLGTLVAIPTNRIAPVTASAIATINKLAPGSVILAMGTGYTGLNTMGLPQMTVKSLREYTQQVKGLLAGEDVLFREGDKERWIRLVHADQEEFLNIKDPIPVFVAANGPRALGVVGELADGWVTTLRARSDLGENYTSIKHAAAQAGRGTAKPYTVALSYGCVLRKGESLTSERALARVGPRVMPEVHAQWDASYGPGANLGMQPDTDVADADEALL
;
A
#
# COMPACT_ATOMS: atom_id res chain seq x y z
N MET A 1 -10.95 -7.27 8.03
CA MET A 1 -11.29 -7.97 6.76
C MET A 1 -12.17 -9.20 6.99
N ALA A 2 -11.89 -10.09 7.95
CA ALA A 2 -12.66 -11.32 8.16
C ALA A 2 -14.18 -11.09 8.33
N LEU A 3 -14.58 -10.18 9.22
CA LEU A 3 -16.00 -9.84 9.38
C LEU A 3 -16.65 -9.31 8.10
N ALA A 4 -15.93 -8.52 7.32
CA ALA A 4 -16.43 -8.05 6.02
C ALA A 4 -16.56 -9.22 5.03
N ALA A 5 -15.59 -10.13 4.99
CA ALA A 5 -15.63 -11.32 4.14
C ALA A 5 -16.87 -12.20 4.43
N GLN A 6 -17.23 -12.34 5.70
CA GLN A 6 -18.39 -13.14 6.10
C GLN A 6 -19.74 -12.44 5.83
N ASN A 7 -19.75 -11.12 5.72
CA ASN A 7 -20.98 -10.33 5.59
C ASN A 7 -21.15 -9.69 4.20
N THR A 8 -20.30 -10.01 3.23
CA THR A 8 -20.39 -9.49 1.86
C THR A 8 -20.13 -10.60 0.85
N SER A 9 -20.80 -10.54 -0.29
CA SER A 9 -20.66 -11.53 -1.36
C SER A 9 -20.35 -10.93 -2.74
N ARG A 10 -20.40 -9.61 -2.87
CA ARG A 10 -20.30 -8.93 -4.17
C ARG A 10 -19.13 -7.96 -4.29
N ILE A 11 -18.59 -7.48 -3.16
CA ILE A 11 -17.52 -6.50 -3.15
C ILE A 11 -16.14 -7.18 -3.11
N LYS A 12 -15.17 -6.54 -3.71
CA LYS A 12 -13.77 -6.92 -3.51
C LYS A 12 -13.27 -6.32 -2.20
N LEU A 13 -12.53 -7.11 -1.44
CA LEU A 13 -11.95 -6.73 -0.15
C LEU A 13 -10.43 -6.60 -0.31
N GLY A 14 -9.89 -5.46 0.02
CA GLY A 14 -8.45 -5.23 -0.12
C GLY A 14 -7.84 -4.43 1.03
N THR A 15 -6.54 -4.60 1.23
CA THR A 15 -5.74 -3.64 1.99
C THR A 15 -5.47 -2.42 1.11
N LEU A 16 -5.36 -1.20 1.71
CA LEU A 16 -5.06 0.00 0.93
C LEU A 16 -4.29 1.04 1.77
N VAL A 17 -3.08 0.76 2.11
CA VAL A 17 -2.26 -0.41 1.78
C VAL A 17 -1.70 -1.05 3.05
N ALA A 18 -1.27 -2.31 2.96
CA ALA A 18 -0.50 -2.93 4.03
C ALA A 18 0.95 -2.41 4.00
N ILE A 19 1.54 -2.25 5.17
CA ILE A 19 2.94 -1.84 5.33
C ILE A 19 3.78 -3.09 5.62
N PRO A 20 4.67 -3.50 4.71
CA PRO A 20 5.43 -4.73 4.83
C PRO A 20 6.29 -4.84 6.10
N THR A 21 6.86 -3.72 6.59
CA THR A 21 7.67 -3.72 7.81
C THR A 21 6.92 -4.12 9.08
N ASN A 22 5.58 -4.10 9.04
CA ASN A 22 4.76 -4.50 10.19
C ASN A 22 4.64 -6.03 10.33
N ARG A 23 4.97 -6.79 9.29
CA ARG A 23 4.87 -8.26 9.26
C ARG A 23 5.83 -8.84 8.23
N ILE A 24 6.46 -9.94 8.54
CA ILE A 24 7.27 -10.70 7.56
C ILE A 24 6.37 -11.28 6.45
N ALA A 25 6.95 -11.50 5.29
CA ALA A 25 6.23 -11.93 4.09
C ALA A 25 5.37 -13.21 4.27
N PRO A 26 5.86 -14.29 4.92
CA PRO A 26 5.05 -15.48 5.13
C PRO A 26 3.82 -15.25 6.02
N VAL A 27 3.91 -14.36 7.01
CA VAL A 27 2.76 -13.99 7.86
C VAL A 27 1.70 -13.22 7.06
N THR A 28 2.13 -12.33 6.18
CA THR A 28 1.21 -11.58 5.31
C THR A 28 0.55 -12.50 4.28
N ALA A 29 1.32 -13.38 3.63
CA ALA A 29 0.80 -14.33 2.66
C ALA A 29 -0.23 -15.29 3.31
N SER A 30 0.10 -15.87 4.47
CA SER A 30 -0.81 -16.73 5.22
C SER A 30 -2.09 -16.00 5.63
N ALA A 31 -1.96 -14.79 6.20
CA ALA A 31 -3.12 -14.02 6.65
C ALA A 31 -4.08 -13.67 5.49
N ILE A 32 -3.56 -13.24 4.34
CA ILE A 32 -4.41 -12.88 3.21
C ILE A 32 -5.03 -14.11 2.54
N ALA A 33 -4.31 -15.23 2.48
CA ALA A 33 -4.84 -16.51 1.99
C ALA A 33 -5.94 -17.07 2.90
N THR A 34 -5.84 -16.85 4.22
CA THR A 34 -6.92 -17.18 5.17
C THR A 34 -8.17 -16.33 4.93
N ILE A 35 -8.00 -15.03 4.65
CA ILE A 35 -9.15 -14.19 4.27
C ILE A 35 -9.75 -14.64 2.94
N ASN A 36 -8.92 -15.05 1.98
CA ASN A 36 -9.37 -15.58 0.69
C ASN A 36 -10.15 -16.89 0.84
N LYS A 37 -9.93 -17.64 1.91
CA LYS A 37 -10.78 -18.81 2.28
C LYS A 37 -12.21 -18.39 2.64
N LEU A 38 -12.38 -17.25 3.29
CA LEU A 38 -13.68 -16.72 3.68
C LEU A 38 -14.41 -16.02 2.52
N ALA A 39 -13.68 -15.45 1.56
CA ALA A 39 -14.21 -14.72 0.41
C ALA A 39 -13.42 -15.10 -0.87
N PRO A 40 -13.60 -16.33 -1.40
CA PRO A 40 -12.82 -16.86 -2.52
C PRO A 40 -12.82 -15.93 -3.74
N GLY A 41 -11.63 -15.63 -4.26
CA GLY A 41 -11.44 -14.78 -5.44
C GLY A 41 -11.90 -13.33 -5.28
N SER A 42 -12.28 -12.91 -4.08
CA SER A 42 -12.73 -11.53 -3.80
C SER A 42 -11.72 -10.71 -3.01
N VAL A 43 -10.50 -11.22 -2.82
CA VAL A 43 -9.48 -10.59 -1.99
C VAL A 43 -8.36 -9.99 -2.83
N ILE A 44 -7.89 -8.82 -2.44
CA ILE A 44 -6.77 -8.09 -3.06
C ILE A 44 -5.77 -7.74 -1.95
N LEU A 45 -4.49 -7.98 -2.19
CA LEU A 45 -3.41 -7.50 -1.32
C LEU A 45 -2.71 -6.31 -1.96
N ALA A 46 -2.93 -5.11 -1.43
CA ALA A 46 -2.16 -3.94 -1.83
C ALA A 46 -1.13 -3.59 -0.74
N MET A 47 0.10 -3.29 -1.16
CA MET A 47 1.24 -3.01 -0.29
C MET A 47 1.96 -1.73 -0.73
N GLY A 48 2.67 -1.10 0.19
CA GLY A 48 3.45 0.11 -0.08
C GLY A 48 4.57 0.29 0.95
N THR A 49 5.46 1.26 0.71
CA THR A 49 6.65 1.51 1.56
C THR A 49 6.34 2.01 2.96
N GLY A 50 5.08 2.37 3.24
CA GLY A 50 4.66 2.87 4.55
C GLY A 50 5.01 4.33 4.80
N TYR A 51 5.17 5.14 3.75
CA TYR A 51 5.57 6.55 3.85
C TYR A 51 4.84 7.29 5.00
N THR A 52 3.53 7.40 4.93
CA THR A 52 2.77 8.15 5.95
C THR A 52 2.81 7.45 7.31
N GLY A 53 2.49 6.14 7.37
CA GLY A 53 2.35 5.44 8.64
C GLY A 53 3.66 5.28 9.42
N LEU A 54 4.79 5.12 8.74
CA LEU A 54 6.09 5.03 9.40
C LEU A 54 6.64 6.40 9.79
N ASN A 55 6.49 7.40 8.90
CA ASN A 55 6.99 8.75 9.18
C ASN A 55 6.28 9.38 10.40
N THR A 56 4.97 9.15 10.57
CA THR A 56 4.24 9.63 11.76
C THR A 56 4.72 8.99 13.07
N MET A 57 5.39 7.86 12.99
CA MET A 57 6.03 7.18 14.13
C MET A 57 7.54 7.50 14.24
N GLY A 58 8.07 8.42 13.43
CA GLY A 58 9.50 8.70 13.38
C GLY A 58 10.35 7.57 12.80
N LEU A 59 9.74 6.62 12.09
CA LEU A 59 10.42 5.48 11.49
C LEU A 59 10.67 5.69 10.00
N PRO A 60 11.81 5.22 9.47
CA PRO A 60 12.07 5.31 8.04
C PRO A 60 11.14 4.39 7.26
N GLN A 61 10.67 4.88 6.10
CA GLN A 61 9.93 4.03 5.18
C GLN A 61 10.78 2.88 4.63
N MET A 62 10.14 1.79 4.23
CA MET A 62 10.80 0.67 3.59
C MET A 62 11.50 1.09 2.28
N THR A 63 12.70 0.59 2.04
CA THR A 63 13.39 0.83 0.78
C THR A 63 12.65 0.16 -0.40
N VAL A 64 12.80 0.71 -1.60
CA VAL A 64 12.20 0.10 -2.80
C VAL A 64 12.79 -1.28 -3.09
N LYS A 65 14.08 -1.49 -2.76
CA LYS A 65 14.72 -2.81 -2.87
C LYS A 65 14.01 -3.82 -1.97
N SER A 66 13.82 -3.49 -0.70
CA SER A 66 13.13 -4.36 0.26
C SER A 66 11.66 -4.59 -0.11
N LEU A 67 10.97 -3.56 -0.64
CA LEU A 67 9.60 -3.72 -1.16
C LEU A 67 9.56 -4.71 -2.32
N ARG A 68 10.53 -4.67 -3.25
CA ARG A 68 10.63 -5.61 -4.36
C ARG A 68 10.81 -7.05 -3.84
N GLU A 69 11.78 -7.28 -2.97
CA GLU A 69 12.06 -8.59 -2.39
C GLU A 69 10.84 -9.14 -1.63
N TYR A 70 10.21 -8.30 -0.82
CA TYR A 70 9.00 -8.66 -0.10
C TYR A 70 7.84 -9.02 -1.04
N THR A 71 7.65 -8.25 -2.10
CA THR A 71 6.61 -8.51 -3.10
C THR A 71 6.85 -9.83 -3.83
N GLN A 72 8.10 -10.14 -4.17
CA GLN A 72 8.48 -11.42 -4.78
C GLN A 72 8.17 -12.60 -3.84
N GLN A 73 8.58 -12.49 -2.58
CA GLN A 73 8.31 -13.53 -1.58
C GLN A 73 6.82 -13.77 -1.38
N VAL A 74 6.04 -12.71 -1.22
CA VAL A 74 4.59 -12.83 -1.05
C VAL A 74 3.94 -13.46 -2.27
N LYS A 75 4.29 -13.02 -3.48
CA LYS A 75 3.73 -13.60 -4.71
C LYS A 75 4.09 -15.05 -4.89
N GLY A 76 5.34 -15.44 -4.66
CA GLY A 76 5.76 -16.84 -4.74
C GLY A 76 5.04 -17.72 -3.70
N LEU A 77 4.92 -17.26 -2.45
CA LEU A 77 4.16 -17.99 -1.42
C LEU A 77 2.68 -18.14 -1.80
N LEU A 78 2.05 -17.10 -2.33
CA LEU A 78 0.65 -17.16 -2.80
C LEU A 78 0.47 -18.00 -4.07
N ALA A 79 1.54 -18.23 -4.83
CA ALA A 79 1.57 -19.19 -5.94
C ALA A 79 1.87 -20.63 -5.50
N GLY A 80 2.10 -20.87 -4.21
CA GLY A 80 2.47 -22.19 -3.68
C GLY A 80 3.91 -22.60 -3.94
N GLU A 81 4.75 -21.64 -4.29
CA GLU A 81 6.17 -21.85 -4.63
C GLU A 81 7.06 -21.86 -3.38
N ASP A 82 8.23 -22.49 -3.52
CA ASP A 82 9.33 -22.28 -2.58
C ASP A 82 9.95 -20.92 -2.83
N VAL A 83 10.11 -20.13 -1.77
CA VAL A 83 10.72 -18.81 -1.85
C VAL A 83 11.91 -18.71 -0.89
N LEU A 84 12.94 -17.98 -1.30
CA LEU A 84 14.09 -17.71 -0.45
C LEU A 84 13.72 -16.56 0.52
N PHE A 85 13.53 -16.91 1.78
CA PHE A 85 13.28 -15.96 2.86
C PHE A 85 14.60 -15.56 3.52
N ARG A 86 14.77 -14.24 3.72
CA ARG A 86 15.93 -13.64 4.40
C ARG A 86 15.47 -12.78 5.54
N GLU A 87 16.11 -12.96 6.71
CA GLU A 87 15.89 -12.16 7.90
C GLU A 87 17.22 -11.94 8.63
N GLY A 88 17.76 -10.74 8.57
CA GLY A 88 19.12 -10.47 9.02
C GLY A 88 20.13 -11.35 8.28
N ASP A 89 20.96 -12.10 9.04
CA ASP A 89 21.97 -13.01 8.50
C ASP A 89 21.42 -14.42 8.17
N LYS A 90 20.13 -14.64 8.39
CA LYS A 90 19.51 -15.94 8.17
C LYS A 90 18.84 -15.99 6.81
N GLU A 91 19.07 -17.11 6.11
CA GLU A 91 18.49 -17.38 4.80
C GLU A 91 17.93 -18.80 4.77
N ARG A 92 16.72 -18.99 4.25
CA ARG A 92 16.10 -20.29 4.17
C ARG A 92 15.04 -20.34 3.07
N TRP A 93 14.95 -21.47 2.36
CA TRP A 93 13.82 -21.78 1.52
C TRP A 93 12.60 -22.12 2.37
N ILE A 94 11.47 -21.47 2.08
CA ILE A 94 10.20 -21.65 2.77
C ILE A 94 9.05 -21.75 1.78
N ARG A 95 7.97 -22.40 2.20
CA ARG A 95 6.67 -22.39 1.52
C ARG A 95 5.52 -22.32 2.52
N LEU A 96 4.29 -22.09 2.05
CA LEU A 96 3.10 -22.24 2.88
C LEU A 96 2.79 -23.73 3.08
N VAL A 97 3.02 -24.25 4.28
CA VAL A 97 2.98 -25.71 4.61
C VAL A 97 1.58 -26.31 4.35
N HIS A 98 0.50 -25.56 4.54
CA HIS A 98 -0.87 -26.01 4.38
C HIS A 98 -1.53 -25.56 3.07
N ALA A 99 -0.73 -25.12 2.09
CA ALA A 99 -1.23 -24.62 0.81
C ALA A 99 -2.03 -25.68 0.04
N ASP A 100 -1.61 -26.95 0.14
CA ASP A 100 -2.23 -28.07 -0.59
C ASP A 100 -3.49 -28.60 0.09
N GLN A 101 -3.73 -28.28 1.36
CA GLN A 101 -4.81 -28.89 2.16
C GLN A 101 -6.12 -28.12 2.12
N GLU A 102 -6.15 -26.92 1.56
CA GLU A 102 -7.34 -26.05 1.46
C GLU A 102 -8.14 -25.84 2.75
N GLU A 103 -7.76 -26.48 3.85
CA GLU A 103 -8.50 -26.42 5.10
C GLU A 103 -8.34 -25.04 5.77
N PHE A 104 -7.12 -24.49 5.75
CA PHE A 104 -6.79 -23.26 6.45
C PHE A 104 -6.57 -22.06 5.51
N LEU A 105 -6.11 -22.32 4.30
CA LEU A 105 -5.70 -21.33 3.31
C LEU A 105 -6.43 -21.56 1.99
N ASN A 106 -6.60 -20.50 1.21
CA ASN A 106 -7.04 -20.60 -0.18
C ASN A 106 -6.10 -19.77 -1.06
N ILE A 107 -5.23 -20.45 -1.77
CA ILE A 107 -4.35 -19.89 -2.82
C ILE A 107 -4.71 -20.38 -4.22
N LYS A 108 -5.75 -21.21 -4.37
CA LYS A 108 -6.26 -21.66 -5.67
C LYS A 108 -6.95 -20.52 -6.42
N ASP A 109 -7.80 -19.77 -5.69
CA ASP A 109 -8.37 -18.56 -6.23
C ASP A 109 -7.31 -17.45 -6.17
N PRO A 110 -6.93 -16.85 -7.31
CA PRO A 110 -5.87 -15.87 -7.36
C PRO A 110 -6.11 -14.67 -6.43
N ILE A 111 -5.07 -14.28 -5.71
CA ILE A 111 -5.05 -13.07 -4.88
C ILE A 111 -4.17 -12.04 -5.59
N PRO A 112 -4.75 -11.06 -6.30
CA PRO A 112 -3.96 -10.03 -6.96
C PRO A 112 -3.14 -9.22 -5.96
N VAL A 113 -1.86 -9.03 -6.28
CA VAL A 113 -0.93 -8.24 -5.47
C VAL A 113 -0.73 -6.88 -6.13
N PHE A 114 -1.17 -5.82 -5.47
CA PHE A 114 -1.03 -4.44 -5.93
C PHE A 114 0.10 -3.75 -5.18
N VAL A 115 0.80 -2.85 -5.86
CA VAL A 115 1.86 -2.04 -5.26
C VAL A 115 1.53 -0.57 -5.35
N ALA A 116 1.62 0.13 -4.21
CA ALA A 116 1.50 1.57 -4.14
C ALA A 116 2.83 2.22 -4.52
N ALA A 117 2.80 3.05 -5.56
CA ALA A 117 3.99 3.68 -6.12
C ALA A 117 3.67 5.05 -6.72
N ASN A 118 4.54 6.04 -6.44
CA ASN A 118 4.48 7.37 -7.03
C ASN A 118 5.83 7.80 -7.63
N GLY A 119 6.94 7.21 -7.19
CA GLY A 119 8.28 7.52 -7.71
C GLY A 119 8.78 6.47 -8.72
N PRO A 120 9.73 6.84 -9.60
CA PRO A 120 10.13 6.00 -10.74
C PRO A 120 10.66 4.62 -10.35
N ARG A 121 11.44 4.52 -9.26
CA ARG A 121 11.95 3.22 -8.78
C ARG A 121 10.84 2.29 -8.28
N ALA A 122 9.82 2.84 -7.60
CA ALA A 122 8.68 2.07 -7.12
C ALA A 122 7.72 1.69 -8.27
N LEU A 123 7.56 2.56 -9.27
CA LEU A 123 6.83 2.26 -10.51
C LEU A 123 7.50 1.10 -11.28
N GLY A 124 8.84 0.99 -11.20
CA GLY A 124 9.57 -0.17 -11.70
C GLY A 124 9.08 -1.48 -11.06
N VAL A 125 8.92 -1.51 -9.73
CA VAL A 125 8.39 -2.68 -9.02
C VAL A 125 6.96 -3.03 -9.46
N VAL A 126 6.12 -2.02 -9.73
CA VAL A 126 4.78 -2.25 -10.29
C VAL A 126 4.87 -2.99 -11.63
N GLY A 127 5.68 -2.50 -12.56
CA GLY A 127 5.85 -3.13 -13.87
C GLY A 127 6.42 -4.54 -13.78
N GLU A 128 7.46 -4.71 -12.98
CA GLU A 128 8.16 -6.00 -12.83
C GLU A 128 7.30 -7.08 -12.18
N LEU A 129 6.49 -6.75 -11.17
CA LEU A 129 5.92 -7.75 -10.26
C LEU A 129 4.41 -7.62 -10.01
N ALA A 130 3.86 -6.40 -9.98
CA ALA A 130 2.50 -6.21 -9.47
C ALA A 130 1.41 -6.59 -10.49
N ASP A 131 0.27 -6.99 -9.97
CA ASP A 131 -0.94 -7.24 -10.76
C ASP A 131 -1.79 -5.97 -10.89
N GLY A 132 -1.52 -4.98 -10.04
CA GLY A 132 -2.14 -3.67 -10.08
C GLY A 132 -1.29 -2.58 -9.45
N TRP A 133 -1.67 -1.35 -9.76
CA TRP A 133 -1.02 -0.14 -9.29
C TRP A 133 -1.95 0.67 -8.39
N VAL A 134 -1.46 1.05 -7.21
CA VAL A 134 -2.14 2.01 -6.34
C VAL A 134 -1.41 3.33 -6.40
N THR A 135 -2.13 4.41 -6.65
CA THR A 135 -1.56 5.76 -6.72
C THR A 135 -2.44 6.78 -6.00
N THR A 136 -1.86 7.90 -5.65
CA THR A 136 -2.59 9.10 -5.25
C THR A 136 -2.70 10.02 -6.47
N LEU A 137 -3.78 10.78 -6.58
CA LEU A 137 -3.97 11.73 -7.69
C LEU A 137 -3.20 13.04 -7.49
N ARG A 138 -2.09 13.01 -6.75
CA ARG A 138 -1.26 14.20 -6.48
C ARG A 138 -0.80 14.90 -7.75
N ALA A 139 -0.45 14.11 -8.75
CA ALA A 139 0.05 14.62 -10.02
C ALA A 139 -0.76 14.00 -11.16
N ARG A 140 -1.94 14.56 -11.45
CA ARG A 140 -2.73 14.16 -12.63
C ARG A 140 -1.97 14.29 -13.94
N SER A 141 -1.05 15.26 -14.01
CA SER A 141 -0.17 15.49 -15.15
C SER A 141 0.75 14.30 -15.43
N ASP A 142 1.13 13.53 -14.41
CA ASP A 142 2.19 12.53 -14.53
C ASP A 142 1.66 11.10 -14.76
N LEU A 143 0.34 10.91 -14.84
CA LEU A 143 -0.23 9.56 -15.02
C LEU A 143 0.25 8.89 -16.32
N GLY A 144 0.39 9.66 -17.40
CA GLY A 144 0.89 9.15 -18.68
C GLY A 144 2.34 8.69 -18.61
N GLU A 145 3.20 9.48 -17.97
CA GLU A 145 4.61 9.17 -17.74
C GLU A 145 4.77 7.97 -16.81
N ASN A 146 3.97 7.92 -15.73
CA ASN A 146 3.96 6.81 -14.80
C ASN A 146 3.55 5.49 -15.50
N TYR A 147 2.52 5.52 -16.35
CA TYR A 147 2.16 4.36 -17.17
C TYR A 147 3.26 3.94 -18.14
N THR A 148 3.96 4.89 -18.74
CA THR A 148 5.09 4.62 -19.63
C THR A 148 6.22 3.93 -18.86
N SER A 149 6.55 4.43 -17.67
CA SER A 149 7.55 3.82 -16.78
C SER A 149 7.17 2.39 -16.36
N ILE A 150 5.92 2.17 -15.99
CA ILE A 150 5.41 0.84 -15.63
C ILE A 150 5.50 -0.12 -16.82
N LYS A 151 5.07 0.29 -18.01
CA LYS A 151 5.14 -0.52 -19.23
C LYS A 151 6.57 -0.90 -19.61
N HIS A 152 7.50 0.07 -19.49
CA HIS A 152 8.91 -0.19 -19.77
C HIS A 152 9.47 -1.24 -18.82
N ALA A 153 9.23 -1.12 -17.52
CA ALA A 153 9.67 -2.10 -16.52
C ALA A 153 9.02 -3.48 -16.74
N ALA A 154 7.74 -3.52 -17.11
CA ALA A 154 7.05 -4.78 -17.43
C ALA A 154 7.68 -5.48 -18.64
N ALA A 155 7.99 -4.73 -19.71
CA ALA A 155 8.66 -5.24 -20.89
C ALA A 155 10.05 -5.80 -20.58
N GLN A 156 10.84 -5.09 -19.76
CA GLN A 156 12.16 -5.55 -19.30
C GLN A 156 12.09 -6.83 -18.48
N ALA A 157 11.00 -7.02 -17.71
CA ALA A 157 10.76 -8.22 -16.92
C ALA A 157 10.11 -9.36 -17.74
N GLY A 158 9.97 -9.23 -19.06
CA GLY A 158 9.33 -10.22 -19.91
C GLY A 158 7.82 -10.36 -19.69
N ARG A 159 7.21 -9.41 -18.99
CA ARG A 159 5.76 -9.36 -18.77
C ARG A 159 5.11 -8.57 -19.90
N GLY A 160 3.88 -8.94 -20.26
CA GLY A 160 3.14 -8.21 -21.28
C GLY A 160 2.95 -6.73 -20.94
N THR A 161 2.79 -5.90 -21.97
CA THR A 161 2.59 -4.45 -21.83
C THR A 161 1.15 -4.06 -21.48
N ALA A 162 0.33 -5.01 -21.00
CA ALA A 162 -1.03 -4.73 -20.58
C ALA A 162 -1.04 -3.67 -19.45
N LYS A 163 -1.97 -2.75 -19.55
CA LYS A 163 -2.16 -1.71 -18.54
C LYS A 163 -2.56 -2.38 -17.22
N PRO A 164 -1.83 -2.15 -16.11
CA PRO A 164 -2.20 -2.73 -14.82
C PRO A 164 -3.54 -2.16 -14.35
N TYR A 165 -4.29 -2.95 -13.61
CA TYR A 165 -5.44 -2.42 -12.90
C TYR A 165 -4.98 -1.30 -11.96
N THR A 166 -5.62 -0.14 -12.05
CA THR A 166 -5.16 1.04 -11.32
C THR A 166 -6.22 1.50 -10.32
N VAL A 167 -5.80 1.62 -9.08
CA VAL A 167 -6.60 2.22 -8.00
C VAL A 167 -6.02 3.57 -7.67
N ALA A 168 -6.79 4.61 -7.92
CA ALA A 168 -6.42 5.98 -7.57
C ALA A 168 -7.12 6.39 -6.27
N LEU A 169 -6.33 6.71 -5.26
CA LEU A 169 -6.82 7.24 -3.99
C LEU A 169 -7.04 8.73 -4.13
N SER A 170 -8.29 9.16 -3.97
CA SER A 170 -8.67 10.57 -4.01
C SER A 170 -9.55 10.91 -2.82
N TYR A 171 -9.39 12.11 -2.33
CA TYR A 171 -10.18 12.64 -1.23
C TYR A 171 -10.95 13.87 -1.68
N GLY A 172 -12.16 14.02 -1.15
CA GLY A 172 -12.98 15.16 -1.50
C GLY A 172 -14.24 15.24 -0.65
N CYS A 173 -14.91 16.37 -0.76
CA CYS A 173 -16.23 16.59 -0.21
C CYS A 173 -17.19 16.99 -1.33
N VAL A 174 -18.25 16.24 -1.53
CA VAL A 174 -19.34 16.65 -2.41
C VAL A 174 -20.12 17.76 -1.71
N LEU A 175 -20.07 18.97 -2.26
CA LEU A 175 -20.78 20.11 -1.71
C LEU A 175 -22.29 19.98 -1.93
N ARG A 176 -23.07 20.45 -0.96
CA ARG A 176 -24.50 20.63 -1.12
C ARG A 176 -24.78 21.82 -2.05
N LYS A 177 -25.95 21.87 -2.63
CA LYS A 177 -26.35 23.00 -3.49
C LYS A 177 -26.23 24.32 -2.73
N GLY A 178 -25.40 25.26 -3.24
CA GLY A 178 -25.13 26.54 -2.61
C GLY A 178 -24.17 26.53 -1.43
N GLU A 179 -23.57 25.40 -1.10
CA GLU A 179 -22.62 25.28 0.01
C GLU A 179 -21.25 25.86 -0.39
N SER A 180 -20.66 26.63 0.52
CA SER A 180 -19.30 27.18 0.34
C SER A 180 -18.24 26.07 0.44
N LEU A 181 -17.16 26.21 -0.34
CA LEU A 181 -15.93 25.41 -0.21
C LEU A 181 -15.31 25.50 1.19
N THR A 182 -15.53 26.63 1.87
CA THR A 182 -15.01 26.92 3.22
C THR A 182 -16.07 26.70 4.31
N SER A 183 -17.17 25.99 4.02
CA SER A 183 -18.13 25.65 5.06
C SER A 183 -17.47 24.75 6.11
N GLU A 184 -17.89 24.87 7.37
CA GLU A 184 -17.42 24.05 8.47
C GLU A 184 -17.47 22.55 8.13
N ARG A 185 -18.58 22.11 7.51
CA ARG A 185 -18.74 20.71 7.08
C ARG A 185 -17.71 20.31 6.02
N ALA A 186 -17.45 21.16 5.03
CA ALA A 186 -16.48 20.87 3.98
C ALA A 186 -15.06 20.82 4.57
N LEU A 187 -14.71 21.77 5.44
CA LEU A 187 -13.42 21.80 6.12
C LEU A 187 -13.24 20.57 7.04
N ALA A 188 -14.24 20.21 7.85
CA ALA A 188 -14.19 19.03 8.69
C ALA A 188 -14.02 17.72 7.91
N ARG A 189 -14.55 17.64 6.68
CA ARG A 189 -14.42 16.45 5.82
C ARG A 189 -13.08 16.35 5.11
N VAL A 190 -12.50 17.47 4.72
CA VAL A 190 -11.28 17.50 3.90
C VAL A 190 -10.03 17.79 4.73
N GLY A 191 -10.15 18.58 5.80
CA GLY A 191 -9.04 19.05 6.63
C GLY A 191 -8.07 17.93 7.07
N PRO A 192 -8.53 16.83 7.68
CA PRO A 192 -7.64 15.74 8.09
C PRO A 192 -6.82 15.11 6.95
N ARG A 193 -7.24 15.34 5.70
CA ARG A 193 -6.56 14.81 4.51
C ARG A 193 -5.54 15.77 3.91
N VAL A 194 -5.56 17.03 4.34
CA VAL A 194 -4.56 18.00 3.92
C VAL A 194 -3.21 17.76 4.59
N MET A 195 -3.20 17.21 5.81
CA MET A 195 -1.97 16.97 6.58
C MET A 195 -0.90 16.15 5.83
N PRO A 196 -1.21 15.02 5.19
CA PRO A 196 -0.20 14.30 4.39
C PRO A 196 0.37 15.13 3.23
N GLU A 197 -0.41 16.05 2.68
CA GLU A 197 0.06 16.97 1.62
C GLU A 197 1.03 18.01 2.19
N VAL A 198 0.68 18.59 3.34
CA VAL A 198 1.55 19.55 4.05
C VAL A 198 2.88 18.89 4.43
N HIS A 199 2.84 17.66 4.97
CA HIS A 199 4.06 16.91 5.28
C HIS A 199 4.91 16.64 4.04
N ALA A 200 4.28 16.25 2.93
CA ALA A 200 5.03 15.99 1.71
C ALA A 200 5.67 17.26 1.11
N GLN A 201 5.00 18.40 1.19
CA GLN A 201 5.57 19.68 0.77
C GLN A 201 6.69 20.11 1.69
N TRP A 202 6.53 19.89 3.00
CA TRP A 202 7.57 20.14 3.99
C TRP A 202 8.82 19.30 3.72
N ASP A 203 8.64 17.99 3.57
CA ASP A 203 9.74 17.07 3.26
C ASP A 203 10.47 17.44 1.96
N ALA A 204 9.73 17.91 0.96
CA ALA A 204 10.31 18.38 -0.30
C ALA A 204 11.13 19.67 -0.14
N SER A 205 10.74 20.53 0.79
CA SER A 205 11.38 21.84 1.01
C SER A 205 12.56 21.78 1.99
N TYR A 206 12.48 20.93 2.99
CA TYR A 206 13.42 20.91 4.13
C TYR A 206 14.11 19.55 4.33
N GLY A 207 13.75 18.55 3.54
CA GLY A 207 14.27 17.18 3.64
C GLY A 207 13.40 16.27 4.52
N PRO A 208 13.43 14.95 4.24
CA PRO A 208 12.66 13.95 4.98
C PRO A 208 13.03 13.95 6.46
N GLY A 209 12.02 14.04 7.34
CA GLY A 209 12.22 14.07 8.79
C GLY A 209 12.75 15.40 9.32
N ALA A 210 12.78 16.47 8.50
CA ALA A 210 13.04 17.80 9.01
C ALA A 210 11.96 18.18 10.02
N ASN A 211 12.40 18.57 11.20
CA ASN A 211 11.51 18.93 12.30
C ASN A 211 10.68 20.16 11.90
N LEU A 212 9.37 20.13 12.07
CA LEU A 212 8.44 21.26 11.84
C LEU A 212 8.68 22.44 12.80
N GLY A 213 9.87 22.52 13.40
CA GLY A 213 10.17 23.52 14.42
C GLY A 213 9.47 23.24 15.76
N MET A 214 8.81 22.11 15.89
CA MET A 214 8.41 21.59 17.19
C MET A 214 9.68 21.22 17.95
N GLN A 215 10.00 22.01 18.95
CA GLN A 215 11.07 21.70 19.87
C GLN A 215 10.73 20.37 20.55
N PRO A 216 11.74 19.51 20.86
CA PRO A 216 11.49 18.25 21.53
C PRO A 216 10.76 18.37 22.89
N ASP A 217 10.66 19.58 23.41
CA ASP A 217 10.07 19.90 24.72
C ASP A 217 8.63 20.47 24.63
N THR A 218 8.03 20.60 23.45
CA THR A 218 6.59 20.86 23.38
C THR A 218 5.87 19.55 23.69
N ASP A 219 5.28 19.49 24.87
CA ASP A 219 4.48 18.37 25.32
C ASP A 219 3.46 17.97 24.23
N VAL A 220 3.45 16.70 23.89
CA VAL A 220 2.48 16.11 22.92
C VAL A 220 1.04 16.41 23.34
N ALA A 221 0.80 16.66 24.63
CA ALA A 221 -0.47 17.09 25.20
C ALA A 221 -0.98 18.42 24.62
N ASP A 222 -0.08 19.38 24.32
CA ASP A 222 -0.49 20.67 23.77
C ASP A 222 -0.87 20.58 22.28
N ALA A 223 -0.43 19.55 21.57
CA ALA A 223 -0.79 19.33 20.18
C ALA A 223 -2.20 18.74 20.01
N ASP A 224 -2.65 17.96 21.00
CA ASP A 224 -4.00 17.37 20.99
C ASP A 224 -5.10 18.38 21.34
N GLU A 225 -4.80 19.39 22.19
CA GLU A 225 -5.75 20.47 22.49
C GLU A 225 -5.93 21.47 21.32
N ALA A 226 -4.94 21.58 20.45
CA ALA A 226 -5.04 22.49 19.29
C ALA A 226 -5.79 21.85 18.08
N LEU A 227 -6.15 20.57 18.17
CA LEU A 227 -6.85 19.81 17.12
C LEU A 227 -8.31 19.49 17.46
N LEU A 228 -8.79 19.88 18.64
CA LEU A 228 -10.19 19.78 19.07
C LEU A 228 -10.87 21.16 18.98
#